data_3133393ea58483714f7a279a2206c1e5
#
_entry.id   3133393ea58483714f7a279a2206c1e5
#
_cell.length_a   1.000
_cell.length_b   1.000
_cell.length_c   1.000
_cell.angle_alpha   90.00
_cell.angle_beta   90.00
_cell.angle_gamma   90.00
#
_symmetry.space_group_name_H-M   'P 1'
#
loop_
_entity.id
_entity.type
_entity.pdbx_description
1 polymer ?
#
loop_
_entity_poly.entity_id
_entity_poly.type
_entity_poly.pdbx_seq_one_letter_code
_entity_poly.pdbx_strand_id
1 'polypeptide(L)'
;MYEINPPRISAEQNVLDTLFERIESISSICDGIHLTDSVLGIPRISPLDIAKKIRECNQKIKLTCSLRIRDKELNTIEEIVKESIGIVDGILILMGDKSNTNNDKTNLVSSKVVEILNDKGFNDKLELFLSIPANPNFAKIQKKINARPKGFFTQIINSQAMVQRITDYLKPKGFRIIPCLLLPSEKNSKSAEFLKIDWSNYKDDFSEFVNQVHSLTDDVLITSPNDFKGAHETLSKLAI
;
A
#
# COMPACT_ATOMS: atom_id res chain seq x y z
N MET A 1 -2.38 -8.50 -4.59
CA MET A 1 -2.53 -7.99 -3.19
C MET A 1 -3.80 -7.16 -3.06
N TYR A 2 -4.42 -7.14 -1.89
CA TYR A 2 -5.60 -6.31 -1.60
C TYR A 2 -5.32 -5.27 -0.51
N GLU A 3 -5.80 -4.02 -0.69
CA GLU A 3 -5.63 -2.94 0.28
C GLU A 3 -6.76 -2.95 1.31
N ILE A 4 -6.38 -2.87 2.57
CA ILE A 4 -7.30 -2.79 3.71
C ILE A 4 -7.00 -1.53 4.52
N ASN A 5 -8.04 -0.75 4.76
CA ASN A 5 -7.99 0.39 5.65
C ASN A 5 -8.38 -0.05 7.07
N PRO A 6 -7.48 -0.02 8.07
CA PRO A 6 -7.86 -0.25 9.46
C PRO A 6 -8.99 0.69 9.90
N PRO A 7 -9.88 0.27 10.80
CA PRO A 7 -10.95 1.12 11.30
C PRO A 7 -10.42 2.27 12.17
N ARG A 8 -11.26 3.25 12.47
CA ARG A 8 -10.91 4.34 13.38
C ARG A 8 -10.62 3.78 14.79
N ILE A 9 -9.79 4.47 15.56
CA ILE A 9 -9.45 4.08 16.94
C ILE A 9 -10.72 3.94 17.81
N SER A 10 -11.76 4.76 17.54
CA SER A 10 -13.04 4.72 18.25
C SER A 10 -14.03 3.69 17.70
N ALA A 11 -13.61 2.77 16.84
CA ALA A 11 -14.51 1.77 16.28
C ALA A 11 -14.96 0.76 17.34
N GLU A 12 -16.22 0.37 17.27
CA GLU A 12 -16.79 -0.68 18.12
C GLU A 12 -16.26 -2.06 17.74
N GLN A 13 -16.40 -3.03 18.65
CA GLN A 13 -15.88 -4.39 18.46
C GLN A 13 -16.49 -5.07 17.22
N ASN A 14 -17.76 -4.87 16.93
CA ASN A 14 -18.44 -5.43 15.76
C ASN A 14 -17.80 -4.99 14.41
N VAL A 15 -17.22 -3.78 14.36
CA VAL A 15 -16.49 -3.28 13.19
C VAL A 15 -15.17 -4.04 13.02
N LEU A 16 -14.52 -4.38 14.14
CA LEU A 16 -13.31 -5.20 14.12
C LEU A 16 -13.62 -6.64 13.70
N ASP A 17 -14.69 -7.21 14.24
CA ASP A 17 -15.11 -8.57 13.88
C ASP A 17 -15.39 -8.66 12.37
N THR A 18 -16.16 -7.71 11.84
CA THR A 18 -16.41 -7.58 10.39
C THR A 18 -15.11 -7.40 9.58
N LEU A 19 -14.14 -6.66 10.10
CA LEU A 19 -12.84 -6.51 9.44
C LEU A 19 -12.13 -7.86 9.34
N PHE A 20 -12.07 -8.65 10.42
CA PHE A 20 -11.38 -9.93 10.41
C PHE A 20 -12.09 -10.98 9.55
N GLU A 21 -13.44 -11.01 9.52
CA GLU A 21 -14.19 -11.82 8.56
C GLU A 21 -13.84 -11.48 7.10
N ARG A 22 -13.72 -10.19 6.78
CA ARG A 22 -13.30 -9.74 5.44
C ARG A 22 -11.85 -10.12 5.13
N ILE A 23 -10.96 -10.01 6.10
CA ILE A 23 -9.55 -10.41 5.97
C ILE A 23 -9.46 -11.91 5.69
N GLU A 24 -10.17 -12.72 6.44
CA GLU A 24 -10.21 -14.18 6.23
C GLU A 24 -10.72 -14.52 4.83
N SER A 25 -11.84 -13.92 4.43
CA SER A 25 -12.43 -14.10 3.10
C SER A 25 -11.47 -13.72 1.98
N ILE A 26 -10.81 -12.54 2.07
CA ILE A 26 -9.89 -12.06 1.03
C ILE A 26 -8.58 -12.84 1.01
N SER A 27 -8.14 -13.36 2.15
CA SER A 27 -6.92 -14.17 2.28
C SER A 27 -7.00 -15.51 1.56
N SER A 28 -8.22 -15.97 1.24
CA SER A 28 -8.43 -17.20 0.48
C SER A 28 -8.29 -17.03 -1.02
N ILE A 29 -8.28 -15.78 -1.51
CA ILE A 29 -8.28 -15.44 -2.94
C ILE A 29 -7.18 -14.45 -3.35
N CYS A 30 -6.38 -13.98 -2.40
CA CYS A 30 -5.26 -13.07 -2.66
C CYS A 30 -3.99 -13.59 -2.00
N ASP A 31 -2.84 -13.40 -2.67
CA ASP A 31 -1.52 -13.77 -2.14
C ASP A 31 -1.02 -12.81 -1.06
N GLY A 32 -1.62 -11.64 -0.92
CA GLY A 32 -1.15 -10.65 0.04
C GLY A 32 -2.16 -9.57 0.39
N ILE A 33 -1.93 -8.95 1.54
CA ILE A 33 -2.70 -7.83 2.07
C ILE A 33 -1.76 -6.66 2.34
N HIS A 34 -2.20 -5.45 1.99
CA HIS A 34 -1.57 -4.20 2.38
C HIS A 34 -2.46 -3.43 3.36
N LEU A 35 -1.94 -3.16 4.55
CA LEU A 35 -2.64 -2.40 5.59
C LEU A 35 -2.20 -0.94 5.56
N THR A 36 -3.14 -0.02 5.37
CA THR A 36 -2.83 1.42 5.30
C THR A 36 -2.69 2.04 6.70
N ASP A 37 -2.00 3.19 6.79
CA ASP A 37 -1.84 3.96 8.03
C ASP A 37 -2.53 5.32 7.89
N SER A 38 -3.48 5.60 8.78
CA SER A 38 -4.10 6.94 8.99
C SER A 38 -4.48 7.68 7.69
N VAL A 39 -5.21 7.00 6.80
CA VAL A 39 -5.68 7.56 5.52
C VAL A 39 -6.46 8.86 5.76
N LEU A 40 -6.18 9.87 4.93
CA LEU A 40 -6.70 11.24 5.05
C LEU A 40 -6.35 11.92 6.40
N GLY A 41 -5.29 11.49 7.05
CA GLY A 41 -4.87 12.03 8.35
C GLY A 41 -5.81 11.69 9.51
N ILE A 42 -6.76 10.78 9.31
CA ILE A 42 -7.71 10.33 10.34
C ILE A 42 -7.04 9.22 11.18
N PRO A 43 -6.96 9.36 12.52
CA PRO A 43 -6.40 8.35 13.38
C PRO A 43 -7.13 7.01 13.28
N ARG A 44 -6.36 5.94 13.04
CA ARG A 44 -6.86 4.58 12.88
C ARG A 44 -6.11 3.63 13.80
N ILE A 45 -6.68 2.44 14.02
CA ILE A 45 -5.99 1.35 14.70
C ILE A 45 -4.69 1.08 13.96
N SER A 46 -3.62 0.81 14.71
CA SER A 46 -2.30 0.56 14.16
C SER A 46 -2.35 -0.58 13.12
N PRO A 47 -1.84 -0.37 11.90
CA PRO A 47 -1.74 -1.45 10.92
C PRO A 47 -0.90 -2.62 11.44
N LEU A 48 0.11 -2.35 12.29
CA LEU A 48 0.92 -3.40 12.89
C LEU A 48 0.12 -4.27 13.87
N ASP A 49 -0.79 -3.67 14.65
CA ASP A 49 -1.63 -4.44 15.58
C ASP A 49 -2.63 -5.33 14.83
N ILE A 50 -3.17 -4.85 13.71
CA ILE A 50 -3.99 -5.68 12.82
C ILE A 50 -3.13 -6.79 12.20
N ALA A 51 -1.92 -6.49 11.74
CA ALA A 51 -1.00 -7.46 11.14
C ALA A 51 -0.63 -8.59 12.13
N LYS A 52 -0.38 -8.25 13.42
CA LYS A 52 -0.12 -9.26 14.47
C LYS A 52 -1.26 -10.28 14.56
N LYS A 53 -2.51 -9.81 14.62
CA LYS A 53 -3.69 -10.67 14.67
C LYS A 53 -3.88 -11.52 13.41
N ILE A 54 -3.62 -10.93 12.22
CA ILE A 54 -3.66 -11.70 10.97
C ILE A 54 -2.60 -12.81 10.99
N ARG A 55 -1.40 -12.50 11.47
CA ARG A 55 -0.30 -13.47 11.52
C ARG A 55 -0.56 -14.62 12.48
N GLU A 56 -1.29 -14.39 13.56
CA GLU A 56 -1.75 -15.44 14.48
C GLU A 56 -2.70 -16.44 13.80
N CYS A 57 -3.57 -15.97 12.88
CA CYS A 57 -4.56 -16.80 12.18
C CYS A 57 -4.05 -17.34 10.84
N ASN A 58 -3.22 -16.58 10.12
CA ASN A 58 -2.71 -16.93 8.79
C ASN A 58 -1.23 -16.57 8.64
N GLN A 59 -0.36 -17.56 8.85
CA GLN A 59 1.08 -17.36 8.79
C GLN A 59 1.66 -17.23 7.37
N LYS A 60 0.90 -17.62 6.33
CA LYS A 60 1.42 -17.73 4.96
C LYS A 60 1.13 -16.51 4.09
N ILE A 61 0.08 -15.74 4.40
CA ILE A 61 -0.28 -14.61 3.57
C ILE A 61 0.80 -13.51 3.63
N LYS A 62 1.15 -12.95 2.48
CA LYS A 62 2.08 -11.82 2.41
C LYS A 62 1.43 -10.58 3.03
N LEU A 63 2.08 -10.00 4.03
CA LEU A 63 1.59 -8.80 4.72
C LEU A 63 2.55 -7.63 4.48
N THR A 64 2.01 -6.51 4.05
CA THR A 64 2.72 -5.24 4.03
C THR A 64 1.93 -4.17 4.78
N CYS A 65 2.61 -3.24 5.43
CA CYS A 65 1.98 -2.13 6.14
C CYS A 65 2.51 -0.79 5.65
N SER A 66 1.65 0.21 5.59
CA SER A 66 2.08 1.60 5.52
C SER A 66 2.58 2.06 6.90
N LEU A 67 3.64 2.85 6.91
CA LEU A 67 4.12 3.59 8.08
C LEU A 67 4.18 5.07 7.76
N ARG A 68 3.27 5.83 8.35
CA ARG A 68 3.25 7.27 8.28
C ARG A 68 4.31 7.85 9.21
N ILE A 69 5.16 8.77 8.68
CA ILE A 69 6.29 9.33 9.44
C ILE A 69 6.09 10.79 9.88
N ARG A 70 5.08 11.51 9.36
CA ARG A 70 4.88 12.95 9.55
C ARG A 70 4.87 13.41 11.01
N ASP A 71 4.33 12.60 11.89
CA ASP A 71 4.11 12.87 13.32
C ASP A 71 5.03 12.08 14.23
N LYS A 72 6.05 11.43 13.67
CA LYS A 72 6.97 10.55 14.41
C LYS A 72 8.41 11.05 14.34
N GLU A 73 9.12 10.86 15.42
CA GLU A 73 10.57 11.02 15.47
C GLU A 73 11.27 9.77 14.93
N LEU A 74 12.52 9.91 14.51
CA LEU A 74 13.28 8.81 13.90
C LEU A 74 13.38 7.59 14.84
N ASN A 75 13.63 7.80 16.12
CA ASN A 75 13.72 6.70 17.09
C ASN A 75 12.41 5.89 17.16
N THR A 76 11.26 6.57 17.20
CA THR A 76 9.94 5.92 17.18
C THR A 76 9.71 5.13 15.88
N ILE A 77 10.16 5.66 14.73
CA ILE A 77 10.09 4.95 13.46
C ILE A 77 10.93 3.68 13.51
N GLU A 78 12.16 3.76 14.02
CA GLU A 78 13.05 2.61 14.16
C GLU A 78 12.47 1.52 15.09
N GLU A 79 11.86 1.92 16.22
CA GLU A 79 11.18 1.00 17.12
C GLU A 79 10.03 0.26 16.43
N ILE A 80 9.15 0.99 15.71
CA ILE A 80 8.05 0.39 14.95
C ILE A 80 8.58 -0.57 13.89
N VAL A 81 9.61 -0.18 13.13
CA VAL A 81 10.22 -1.05 12.12
C VAL A 81 10.83 -2.29 12.75
N LYS A 82 11.51 -2.17 13.89
CA LYS A 82 12.06 -3.30 14.63
C LYS A 82 10.96 -4.26 15.12
N GLU A 83 9.87 -3.73 15.66
CA GLU A 83 8.72 -4.54 16.10
C GLU A 83 8.02 -5.25 14.93
N SER A 84 8.12 -4.70 13.73
CA SER A 84 7.48 -5.25 12.52
C SER A 84 8.20 -6.48 11.97
N ILE A 85 9.46 -6.72 12.37
CA ILE A 85 10.27 -7.86 11.89
C ILE A 85 9.62 -9.18 12.34
N GLY A 86 9.37 -10.08 11.38
CA GLY A 86 8.71 -11.35 11.61
C GLY A 86 7.18 -11.28 11.69
N ILE A 87 6.60 -10.07 11.69
CA ILE A 87 5.15 -9.88 11.65
C ILE A 87 4.68 -9.55 10.24
N VAL A 88 5.36 -8.60 9.57
CA VAL A 88 5.06 -8.24 8.18
C VAL A 88 6.27 -8.51 7.29
N ASP A 89 6.01 -8.72 6.00
CA ASP A 89 7.04 -8.96 4.98
C ASP A 89 7.64 -7.65 4.48
N GLY A 90 6.92 -6.53 4.61
CA GLY A 90 7.42 -5.24 4.18
C GLY A 90 6.67 -4.04 4.73
N ILE A 91 7.33 -2.88 4.70
CA ILE A 91 6.79 -1.60 5.13
C ILE A 91 6.91 -0.56 4.02
N LEU A 92 5.80 0.09 3.71
CA LEU A 92 5.73 1.28 2.87
C LEU A 92 5.94 2.54 3.73
N ILE A 93 7.10 3.17 3.63
CA ILE A 93 7.41 4.41 4.33
C ILE A 93 6.86 5.60 3.55
N LEU A 94 5.96 6.35 4.15
CA LEU A 94 5.31 7.50 3.50
C LEU A 94 5.16 8.69 4.47
N MET A 95 5.11 9.91 3.91
CA MET A 95 4.88 11.10 4.74
C MET A 95 3.51 11.06 5.42
N GLY A 96 2.51 10.58 4.70
CA GLY A 96 1.12 10.64 5.12
C GLY A 96 0.48 12.02 4.90
N ASP A 97 -0.85 12.06 4.94
CA ASP A 97 -1.63 13.27 4.78
C ASP A 97 -1.47 14.21 5.98
N LYS A 98 -1.70 15.51 5.78
CA LYS A 98 -1.77 16.46 6.90
C LYS A 98 -2.96 16.11 7.78
N SER A 99 -2.73 16.03 9.09
CA SER A 99 -3.83 15.96 10.03
C SER A 99 -4.32 17.38 10.36
N ASN A 100 -5.58 17.51 10.77
CA ASN A 100 -6.14 18.79 11.23
C ASN A 100 -5.48 19.29 12.54
N THR A 101 -4.74 18.42 13.23
CA THR A 101 -3.92 18.78 14.39
C THR A 101 -2.53 19.09 13.87
N ASN A 102 -2.07 20.32 13.94
CA ASN A 102 -0.77 20.86 13.50
C ASN A 102 0.46 20.20 14.16
N ASN A 103 0.49 18.88 14.27
CA ASN A 103 1.57 18.11 14.88
C ASN A 103 2.56 17.58 13.81
N ASP A 104 2.99 18.44 12.88
CA ASP A 104 4.16 18.12 12.04
C ASP A 104 5.40 18.16 12.94
N LYS A 105 5.73 17.02 13.59
CA LYS A 105 6.85 16.90 14.54
C LYS A 105 8.21 16.73 13.88
N THR A 106 8.26 16.47 12.59
CA THR A 106 9.51 16.08 11.94
C THR A 106 9.75 16.76 10.60
N ASN A 107 11.01 17.10 10.33
CA ASN A 107 11.50 17.48 9.02
C ASN A 107 11.99 16.27 8.19
N LEU A 108 11.70 15.05 8.65
CA LEU A 108 12.10 13.83 7.95
C LEU A 108 11.34 13.69 6.63
N VAL A 109 12.02 13.20 5.61
CA VAL A 109 11.42 12.78 4.34
C VAL A 109 11.55 11.28 4.19
N SER A 110 10.54 10.63 3.60
CA SER A 110 10.47 9.17 3.52
C SER A 110 11.72 8.52 2.88
N SER A 111 12.29 9.13 1.85
CA SER A 111 13.54 8.62 1.25
C SER A 111 14.73 8.65 2.21
N LYS A 112 14.85 9.69 3.05
CA LYS A 112 15.93 9.77 4.03
C LYS A 112 15.76 8.75 5.16
N VAL A 113 14.52 8.48 5.56
CA VAL A 113 14.20 7.43 6.53
C VAL A 113 14.59 6.06 6.00
N VAL A 114 14.22 5.73 4.75
CA VAL A 114 14.60 4.45 4.12
C VAL A 114 16.13 4.32 4.00
N GLU A 115 16.83 5.39 3.62
CA GLU A 115 18.30 5.40 3.58
C GLU A 115 18.90 5.05 4.95
N ILE A 116 18.44 5.72 6.03
CA ILE A 116 18.91 5.45 7.40
C ILE A 116 18.62 4.03 7.85
N LEU A 117 17.42 3.51 7.55
CA LEU A 117 17.03 2.15 7.91
C LEU A 117 17.87 1.11 7.16
N ASN A 118 18.16 1.35 5.87
CA ASN A 118 19.08 0.51 5.08
C ASN A 118 20.50 0.51 5.65
N ASP A 119 21.03 1.68 5.99
CA ASP A 119 22.38 1.81 6.57
C ASP A 119 22.50 1.11 7.94
N LYS A 120 21.35 0.90 8.63
CA LYS A 120 21.26 0.13 9.88
C LYS A 120 20.97 -1.37 9.65
N GLY A 121 20.88 -1.85 8.41
CA GLY A 121 20.68 -3.25 8.07
C GLY A 121 19.23 -3.77 8.27
N PHE A 122 18.23 -2.87 8.32
CA PHE A 122 16.83 -3.31 8.42
C PHE A 122 16.34 -3.98 7.14
N ASN A 123 16.85 -3.58 5.97
CA ASN A 123 16.55 -4.19 4.67
C ASN A 123 16.92 -5.66 4.53
N ASP A 124 17.80 -6.18 5.39
CA ASP A 124 18.16 -7.60 5.44
C ASP A 124 17.08 -8.46 6.10
N LYS A 125 16.15 -7.82 6.83
CA LYS A 125 15.13 -8.47 7.68
C LYS A 125 13.71 -8.15 7.24
N LEU A 126 13.51 -7.06 6.48
CA LEU A 126 12.20 -6.52 6.14
C LEU A 126 12.28 -5.75 4.82
N GLU A 127 11.35 -5.96 3.90
CA GLU A 127 11.29 -5.19 2.65
C GLU A 127 10.85 -3.74 2.92
N LEU A 128 11.67 -2.75 2.54
CA LEU A 128 11.34 -1.33 2.68
C LEU A 128 10.92 -0.75 1.34
N PHE A 129 9.74 -0.14 1.30
CA PHE A 129 9.15 0.44 0.11
C PHE A 129 8.97 1.95 0.23
N LEU A 130 8.91 2.63 -0.93
CA LEU A 130 8.54 4.03 -1.05
C LEU A 130 7.37 4.19 -2.02
N SER A 131 6.59 5.25 -1.88
CA SER A 131 5.54 5.59 -2.85
C SER A 131 6.07 6.49 -3.95
N ILE A 132 5.51 6.34 -5.17
CA ILE A 132 5.72 7.25 -6.31
C ILE A 132 4.38 7.67 -6.92
N PRO A 133 4.32 8.82 -7.60
CA PRO A 133 3.15 9.21 -8.37
C PRO A 133 2.84 8.20 -9.49
N ALA A 134 1.59 8.15 -9.95
CA ALA A 134 1.18 7.34 -11.10
C ALA A 134 1.95 7.72 -12.39
N ASN A 135 2.28 9.00 -12.54
CA ASN A 135 3.10 9.50 -13.65
C ASN A 135 4.32 10.25 -13.11
N PRO A 136 5.38 9.54 -12.69
CA PRO A 136 6.51 10.14 -12.03
C PRO A 136 7.40 10.92 -13.02
N ASN A 137 7.89 12.08 -12.57
CA ASN A 137 9.08 12.68 -13.15
C ASN A 137 10.30 12.00 -12.53
N PHE A 138 11.02 11.20 -13.32
CA PHE A 138 12.12 10.39 -12.81
C PHE A 138 13.28 11.22 -12.23
N ALA A 139 13.54 12.41 -12.75
CA ALA A 139 14.53 13.29 -12.16
C ALA A 139 14.13 13.76 -10.74
N LYS A 140 12.83 14.03 -10.52
CA LYS A 140 12.33 14.44 -9.20
C LYS A 140 12.31 13.31 -8.17
N ILE A 141 12.19 12.06 -8.60
CA ILE A 141 12.22 10.90 -7.68
C ILE A 141 13.62 10.32 -7.47
N GLN A 142 14.68 10.94 -8.02
CA GLN A 142 16.05 10.41 -7.91
C GLN A 142 16.49 10.19 -6.45
N LYS A 143 16.06 11.05 -5.51
CA LYS A 143 16.34 10.86 -4.07
C LYS A 143 15.70 9.58 -3.52
N LYS A 144 14.53 9.19 -4.04
CA LYS A 144 13.86 7.93 -3.65
C LYS A 144 14.60 6.71 -4.23
N ILE A 145 15.09 6.82 -5.46
CA ILE A 145 15.90 5.78 -6.10
C ILE A 145 17.22 5.59 -5.34
N ASN A 146 17.89 6.69 -5.01
CA ASN A 146 19.17 6.64 -4.27
C ASN A 146 19.05 6.09 -2.85
N ALA A 147 17.85 6.19 -2.24
CA ALA A 147 17.57 5.58 -0.94
C ALA A 147 17.55 4.04 -0.97
N ARG A 148 17.56 3.43 -2.16
CA ARG A 148 17.62 1.98 -2.39
C ARG A 148 16.52 1.20 -1.67
N PRO A 149 15.21 1.59 -1.84
CA PRO A 149 14.13 0.77 -1.33
C PRO A 149 14.12 -0.58 -2.06
N LYS A 150 13.40 -1.57 -1.53
CA LYS A 150 13.12 -2.83 -2.25
C LYS A 150 12.31 -2.58 -3.53
N GLY A 151 11.41 -1.58 -3.49
CA GLY A 151 10.58 -1.21 -4.62
C GLY A 151 9.67 -0.04 -4.33
N PHE A 152 8.72 0.16 -5.22
CA PHE A 152 7.83 1.31 -5.21
C PHE A 152 6.36 0.90 -5.33
N PHE A 153 5.53 1.40 -4.41
CA PHE A 153 4.09 1.46 -4.60
C PHE A 153 3.74 2.71 -5.41
N THR A 154 2.89 2.59 -6.40
CA THR A 154 2.42 3.78 -7.14
C THR A 154 1.19 4.38 -6.47
N GLN A 155 0.91 5.66 -6.74
CA GLN A 155 -0.46 6.16 -6.64
C GLN A 155 -1.33 5.45 -7.68
N ILE A 156 -2.67 5.61 -7.58
CA ILE A 156 -3.61 4.90 -8.45
C ILE A 156 -3.28 5.13 -9.92
N ILE A 157 -3.08 4.03 -10.65
CA ILE A 157 -2.81 3.98 -12.08
C ILE A 157 -4.12 3.79 -12.83
N ASN A 158 -4.26 4.45 -13.97
CA ASN A 158 -5.43 4.31 -14.85
C ASN A 158 -5.08 3.97 -16.32
N SER A 159 -3.82 3.59 -16.57
CA SER A 159 -3.35 3.30 -17.93
C SER A 159 -2.18 2.32 -17.90
N GLN A 160 -2.23 1.30 -18.73
CA GLN A 160 -1.13 0.34 -18.95
C GLN A 160 0.15 1.06 -19.39
N ALA A 161 0.04 2.09 -20.25
CA ALA A 161 1.20 2.85 -20.70
C ALA A 161 1.96 3.55 -19.57
N MET A 162 1.27 3.99 -18.49
CA MET A 162 1.92 4.53 -17.30
C MET A 162 2.72 3.46 -16.58
N VAL A 163 2.16 2.25 -16.43
CA VAL A 163 2.85 1.11 -15.81
C VAL A 163 4.08 0.73 -16.61
N GLN A 164 3.94 0.57 -17.93
CA GLN A 164 5.04 0.22 -18.84
C GLN A 164 6.21 1.23 -18.68
N ARG A 165 5.91 2.53 -18.72
CA ARG A 165 6.92 3.57 -18.57
C ARG A 165 7.66 3.51 -17.23
N ILE A 166 6.95 3.24 -16.13
CA ILE A 166 7.54 3.09 -14.80
C ILE A 166 8.43 1.84 -14.76
N THR A 167 7.93 0.74 -15.29
CA THR A 167 8.59 -0.56 -15.32
C THR A 167 9.87 -0.50 -16.15
N ASP A 168 9.83 0.06 -17.36
CA ASP A 168 10.99 0.20 -18.23
C ASP A 168 12.12 1.01 -17.58
N TYR A 169 11.78 1.96 -16.72
CA TYR A 169 12.78 2.78 -16.06
C TYR A 169 13.31 2.18 -14.77
N LEU A 170 12.48 1.51 -13.96
CA LEU A 170 12.83 1.09 -12.61
C LEU A 170 13.19 -0.41 -12.50
N LYS A 171 12.55 -1.33 -13.23
CA LYS A 171 12.87 -2.77 -13.20
C LYS A 171 14.32 -3.07 -13.58
N PRO A 172 14.94 -2.46 -14.62
CA PRO A 172 16.35 -2.69 -14.94
C PRO A 172 17.33 -2.25 -13.84
N LYS A 173 16.87 -1.44 -12.89
CA LYS A 173 17.63 -1.00 -11.72
C LYS A 173 17.41 -1.92 -10.49
N GLY A 174 16.65 -3.00 -10.65
CA GLY A 174 16.41 -4.00 -9.61
C GLY A 174 15.24 -3.65 -8.66
N PHE A 175 14.41 -2.65 -8.96
CA PHE A 175 13.27 -2.29 -8.11
C PHE A 175 12.02 -3.08 -8.48
N ARG A 176 11.31 -3.57 -7.45
CA ARG A 176 9.94 -4.07 -7.59
C ARG A 176 8.96 -2.91 -7.77
N ILE A 177 7.96 -3.11 -8.61
CA ILE A 177 6.90 -2.12 -8.86
C ILE A 177 5.58 -2.74 -8.48
N ILE A 178 4.84 -2.04 -7.63
CA ILE A 178 3.51 -2.47 -7.14
C ILE A 178 2.51 -1.38 -7.54
N PRO A 179 1.89 -1.50 -8.73
CA PRO A 179 0.86 -0.59 -9.17
C PRO A 179 -0.38 -0.69 -8.30
N CYS A 180 -0.94 0.46 -7.91
CA CYS A 180 -2.21 0.54 -7.20
C CYS A 180 -3.34 0.79 -8.20
N LEU A 181 -4.37 -0.07 -8.20
CA LEU A 181 -5.54 0.01 -9.07
C LEU A 181 -6.80 0.19 -8.23
N LEU A 182 -7.63 1.16 -8.59
CA LEU A 182 -8.93 1.37 -7.96
C LEU A 182 -9.99 0.53 -8.68
N LEU A 183 -10.69 -0.33 -7.93
CA LEU A 183 -11.82 -1.10 -8.49
C LEU A 183 -12.89 -0.14 -9.00
N PRO A 184 -13.26 -0.19 -10.30
CA PRO A 184 -14.33 0.61 -10.86
C PRO A 184 -15.69 0.04 -10.45
N SER A 185 -16.34 0.70 -9.50
CA SER A 185 -17.70 0.37 -9.09
C SER A 185 -18.49 1.63 -8.71
N GLU A 186 -19.80 1.56 -8.77
CA GLU A 186 -20.65 2.69 -8.38
C GLU A 186 -20.34 3.18 -6.95
N LYS A 187 -20.10 2.26 -6.02
CA LYS A 187 -19.74 2.59 -4.63
C LYS A 187 -18.40 3.31 -4.48
N ASN A 188 -17.47 3.08 -5.41
CA ASN A 188 -16.16 3.73 -5.44
C ASN A 188 -16.16 5.04 -6.26
N SER A 189 -17.27 5.44 -6.91
CA SER A 189 -17.32 6.63 -7.77
C SER A 189 -16.92 7.92 -7.05
N LYS A 190 -17.38 8.12 -5.81
CA LYS A 190 -16.96 9.27 -4.98
C LYS A 190 -15.48 9.27 -4.67
N SER A 191 -14.87 8.10 -4.48
CA SER A 191 -13.42 7.99 -4.27
C SER A 191 -12.66 8.32 -5.54
N ALA A 192 -13.13 7.86 -6.70
CA ALA A 192 -12.53 8.19 -7.99
C ALA A 192 -12.62 9.70 -8.28
N GLU A 193 -13.76 10.32 -8.03
CA GLU A 193 -13.94 11.77 -8.16
C GLU A 193 -12.99 12.55 -7.24
N PHE A 194 -12.95 12.20 -5.96
CA PHE A 194 -12.06 12.83 -4.98
C PHE A 194 -10.58 12.73 -5.38
N LEU A 195 -10.17 11.57 -5.87
CA LEU A 195 -8.80 11.29 -6.32
C LEU A 195 -8.53 11.76 -7.76
N LYS A 196 -9.55 12.28 -8.45
CA LYS A 196 -9.50 12.70 -9.86
C LYS A 196 -9.03 11.57 -10.78
N ILE A 197 -9.51 10.36 -10.54
CA ILE A 197 -9.19 9.18 -11.34
C ILE A 197 -10.24 9.03 -12.44
N ASP A 198 -9.77 9.10 -13.67
CA ASP A 198 -10.53 8.66 -14.84
C ASP A 198 -10.25 7.18 -15.07
N TRP A 199 -11.25 6.33 -14.84
CA TRP A 199 -11.18 4.90 -15.07
C TRP A 199 -11.87 4.42 -16.35
N SER A 200 -12.24 5.36 -17.24
CA SER A 200 -12.88 5.06 -18.53
C SER A 200 -12.11 4.02 -19.34
N ASN A 201 -10.78 3.98 -19.20
CA ASN A 201 -9.91 3.07 -19.92
C ASN A 201 -10.00 1.60 -19.48
N TYR A 202 -10.58 1.31 -18.31
CA TYR A 202 -10.58 -0.06 -17.76
C TYR A 202 -11.87 -0.45 -17.04
N LYS A 203 -12.85 0.45 -16.92
CA LYS A 203 -14.09 0.17 -16.18
C LYS A 203 -14.93 -0.96 -16.75
N ASP A 204 -14.87 -1.17 -18.07
CA ASP A 204 -15.68 -2.17 -18.76
C ASP A 204 -15.05 -3.57 -18.70
N ASP A 205 -13.72 -3.65 -18.55
CA ASP A 205 -12.99 -4.91 -18.35
C ASP A 205 -11.81 -4.72 -17.38
N PHE A 206 -12.15 -4.61 -16.10
CA PHE A 206 -11.15 -4.42 -15.05
C PHE A 206 -10.25 -5.65 -14.88
N SER A 207 -10.79 -6.85 -15.10
CA SER A 207 -10.01 -8.10 -14.96
C SER A 207 -8.91 -8.18 -16.02
N GLU A 208 -9.20 -7.85 -17.26
CA GLU A 208 -8.20 -7.79 -18.32
C GLU A 208 -7.14 -6.72 -18.02
N PHE A 209 -7.56 -5.55 -17.55
CA PHE A 209 -6.62 -4.50 -17.14
C PHE A 209 -5.68 -4.94 -16.01
N VAL A 210 -6.20 -5.65 -14.98
CA VAL A 210 -5.36 -6.22 -13.91
C VAL A 210 -4.34 -7.20 -14.49
N ASN A 211 -4.76 -8.12 -15.36
CA ASN A 211 -3.86 -9.09 -16.01
C ASN A 211 -2.76 -8.40 -16.82
N GLN A 212 -3.10 -7.38 -17.60
CA GLN A 212 -2.13 -6.60 -18.39
C GLN A 212 -1.11 -5.90 -17.48
N VAL A 213 -1.57 -5.28 -16.38
CA VAL A 213 -0.69 -4.63 -15.40
C VAL A 213 0.18 -5.67 -14.69
N HIS A 214 -0.39 -6.79 -14.26
CA HIS A 214 0.33 -7.87 -13.58
C HIS A 214 1.45 -8.43 -14.47
N SER A 215 1.19 -8.66 -15.76
CA SER A 215 2.20 -9.17 -16.71
C SER A 215 3.44 -8.28 -16.84
N LEU A 216 3.32 -6.98 -16.53
CA LEU A 216 4.42 -6.02 -16.55
C LEU A 216 5.22 -5.99 -15.24
N THR A 217 4.57 -6.23 -14.10
CA THR A 217 5.12 -5.88 -12.79
C THR A 217 5.32 -7.04 -11.81
N ASP A 218 4.62 -8.15 -11.99
CA ASP A 218 4.58 -9.33 -11.11
C ASP A 218 3.82 -9.12 -9.79
N ASP A 219 3.44 -7.89 -9.47
CA ASP A 219 2.65 -7.51 -8.28
C ASP A 219 1.60 -6.46 -8.66
N VAL A 220 0.41 -6.55 -8.10
CA VAL A 220 -0.66 -5.53 -8.23
C VAL A 220 -1.33 -5.33 -6.89
N LEU A 221 -1.55 -4.07 -6.49
CA LEU A 221 -2.36 -3.70 -5.33
C LEU A 221 -3.74 -3.23 -5.80
N ILE A 222 -4.78 -3.94 -5.41
CA ILE A 222 -6.17 -3.54 -5.69
C ILE A 222 -6.74 -2.84 -4.46
N THR A 223 -7.25 -1.62 -4.65
CA THR A 223 -7.95 -0.84 -3.62
C THR A 223 -9.43 -0.72 -3.95
N SER A 224 -10.28 -0.90 -2.95
CA SER A 224 -11.73 -0.75 -3.04
C SER A 224 -12.30 -0.25 -1.71
N PRO A 225 -12.16 1.05 -1.42
CA PRO A 225 -12.45 1.59 -0.08
C PRO A 225 -13.91 1.46 0.33
N ASN A 226 -14.86 1.38 -0.62
CA ASN A 226 -16.30 1.41 -0.34
C ASN A 226 -17.05 0.17 -0.85
N ASP A 227 -16.37 -0.73 -1.56
CA ASP A 227 -17.04 -1.90 -2.17
C ASP A 227 -16.25 -3.19 -1.98
N PHE A 228 -16.22 -3.68 -0.74
CA PHE A 228 -15.57 -4.95 -0.42
C PHE A 228 -16.19 -6.12 -1.20
N LYS A 229 -17.54 -6.18 -1.29
CA LYS A 229 -18.23 -7.28 -1.99
C LYS A 229 -17.86 -7.32 -3.46
N GLY A 230 -17.90 -6.18 -4.16
CA GLY A 230 -17.50 -6.10 -5.56
C GLY A 230 -16.03 -6.46 -5.76
N ALA A 231 -15.15 -6.07 -4.83
CA ALA A 231 -13.74 -6.46 -4.88
C ALA A 231 -13.55 -7.97 -4.71
N HIS A 232 -14.22 -8.58 -3.74
CA HIS A 232 -14.17 -10.02 -3.52
C HIS A 232 -14.65 -10.80 -4.75
N GLU A 233 -15.80 -10.42 -5.32
CA GLU A 233 -16.36 -11.05 -6.52
C GLU A 233 -15.42 -10.92 -7.73
N THR A 234 -14.75 -9.77 -7.88
CA THR A 234 -13.80 -9.53 -8.97
C THR A 234 -12.53 -10.35 -8.78
N LEU A 235 -11.94 -10.29 -7.58
CA LEU A 235 -10.71 -11.02 -7.25
C LEU A 235 -10.88 -12.54 -7.38
N SER A 236 -12.04 -13.08 -6.98
CA SER A 236 -12.34 -14.52 -7.12
C SER A 236 -12.37 -15.01 -8.57
N LYS A 237 -12.49 -14.10 -9.54
CA LYS A 237 -12.51 -14.42 -10.99
C LYS A 237 -11.15 -14.20 -11.65
N LEU A 238 -10.22 -13.53 -10.98
CA LEU A 238 -8.87 -13.33 -11.50
C LEU A 238 -8.10 -14.64 -11.40
N ALA A 239 -7.71 -15.18 -12.54
CA ALA A 239 -6.78 -16.31 -12.62
C ALA A 239 -5.35 -15.76 -12.76
N ILE A 240 -4.78 -15.28 -11.66
CA ILE A 240 -3.40 -14.74 -11.63
C ILE A 240 -2.51 -15.70 -10.86
#